data_066fb231cc2a8539842aa1b071515155
#
_entry.id   066fb231cc2a8539842aa1b071515155
#
_cell.length_a   1.000
_cell.length_b   1.000
_cell.length_c   1.000
_cell.angle_alpha   90.00
_cell.angle_beta   90.00
_cell.angle_gamma   90.00
#
_symmetry.space_group_name_H-M   'P 1'
#
loop_
_entity.id
_entity.type
_entity.pdbx_description
1 polymer ?
#
loop_
_entity_poly.entity_id
_entity_poly.type
_entity_poly.pdbx_seq_one_letter_code
_entity_poly.pdbx_strand_id
1 'polypeptide(L)'
;MTEQWKDIPNTYYQIGSCGNIRNKNNGRINVPFDRNRTGYIRAILFDGKGGKKRYFVHRLVAQAFIPNPENKSQVNHIDGDKTNNCVENLEWVTASENMKHAYYTLKREMGFAYGFGGSDVVWNKGRHDLKDTRPEIYKKGINTKHKRLESRNTEIINLFNEGKTIIQIAKIYNLDRNSIYSILKKQGVFYVRKK
;
A
#
# COMPACT_ATOMS: atom_id res chain seq x y z
N MET A 1 -3.30 25.00 24.30
CA MET A 1 -3.23 23.87 25.26
C MET A 1 -1.76 23.62 25.58
N THR A 2 -1.42 23.37 26.84
CA THR A 2 -0.05 23.01 27.22
C THR A 2 0.22 21.58 26.83
N GLU A 3 1.35 21.33 26.16
CA GLU A 3 1.76 19.98 25.72
C GLU A 3 1.98 19.06 26.93
N GLN A 4 1.36 17.89 26.92
CA GLN A 4 1.53 16.85 27.94
C GLN A 4 2.74 15.99 27.59
N TRP A 5 3.49 15.50 28.60
CA TRP A 5 4.70 14.73 28.43
C TRP A 5 4.61 13.38 29.12
N LYS A 6 5.03 12.31 28.43
CA LYS A 6 5.14 10.96 28.98
C LYS A 6 6.48 10.34 28.68
N ASP A 7 6.94 9.48 29.57
CA ASP A 7 8.23 8.78 29.43
C ASP A 7 8.21 7.76 28.29
N ILE A 8 9.30 7.75 27.50
CA ILE A 8 9.53 6.67 26.54
C ILE A 8 10.29 5.54 27.25
N PRO A 9 9.70 4.33 27.36
CA PRO A 9 10.31 3.22 28.10
C PRO A 9 11.73 2.90 27.64
N ASN A 10 12.59 2.58 28.59
CA ASN A 10 14.01 2.21 28.35
C ASN A 10 14.84 3.31 27.65
N THR A 11 14.47 4.57 27.80
CA THR A 11 15.20 5.71 27.25
C THR A 11 15.25 6.88 28.27
N TYR A 12 16.12 7.85 28.00
CA TYR A 12 16.17 9.11 28.75
C TYR A 12 15.30 10.22 28.14
N TYR A 13 14.29 9.83 27.38
CA TYR A 13 13.46 10.77 26.64
C TYR A 13 11.99 10.71 27.03
N GLN A 14 11.30 11.82 26.82
CA GLN A 14 9.86 11.96 26.93
C GLN A 14 9.27 12.33 25.59
N ILE A 15 8.08 11.81 25.31
CA ILE A 15 7.26 12.16 24.15
C ILE A 15 6.17 13.14 24.59
N GLY A 16 6.00 14.21 23.82
CA GLY A 16 4.92 15.16 23.97
C GLY A 16 3.67 14.76 23.19
N SER A 17 2.51 15.24 23.64
CA SER A 17 1.21 15.00 22.98
C SER A 17 1.13 15.50 21.55
N CYS A 18 2.00 16.43 21.14
CA CYS A 18 2.11 16.94 19.76
C CYS A 18 3.28 16.34 18.97
N GLY A 19 3.91 15.26 19.48
CA GLY A 19 5.00 14.58 18.79
C GLY A 19 6.39 15.16 19.01
N ASN A 20 6.53 16.16 19.88
CA ASN A 20 7.84 16.66 20.29
C ASN A 20 8.53 15.64 21.21
N ILE A 21 9.86 15.58 21.16
CA ILE A 21 10.64 14.70 22.03
C ILE A 21 11.66 15.56 22.79
N ARG A 22 11.74 15.37 24.11
CA ARG A 22 12.71 16.06 24.95
C ARG A 22 13.52 15.07 25.77
N ASN A 23 14.72 15.48 26.12
CA ASN A 23 15.57 14.76 27.05
C ASN A 23 15.10 15.03 28.47
N LYS A 24 14.89 14.01 29.28
CA LYS A 24 14.42 14.10 30.69
C LYS A 24 15.41 14.86 31.58
N ASN A 25 16.71 14.68 31.32
CA ASN A 25 17.76 15.19 32.24
C ASN A 25 18.00 16.69 32.10
N ASN A 26 17.82 17.24 30.90
CA ASN A 26 18.11 18.64 30.63
C ASN A 26 16.97 19.44 30.01
N GLY A 27 15.79 18.80 29.78
CA GLY A 27 14.60 19.42 29.22
C GLY A 27 14.72 19.85 27.75
N ARG A 28 15.87 19.63 27.09
CA ARG A 28 16.10 20.09 25.70
C ARG A 28 15.19 19.30 24.73
N ILE A 29 14.41 20.05 23.98
CA ILE A 29 13.66 19.56 22.82
C ILE A 29 14.63 19.62 21.64
N ASN A 30 15.43 18.58 21.45
CA ASN A 30 16.43 18.58 20.38
C ASN A 30 16.82 17.13 20.01
N VAL A 31 15.86 16.38 19.56
CA VAL A 31 16.10 15.03 19.07
C VAL A 31 16.21 15.11 17.55
N PRO A 32 17.24 14.53 16.94
CA PRO A 32 17.37 14.52 15.49
C PRO A 32 16.21 13.76 14.90
N PHE A 33 15.42 14.42 14.05
CA PHE A 33 14.35 13.83 13.29
C PHE A 33 14.82 13.55 11.87
N ASP A 34 14.46 12.40 11.34
CA ASP A 34 14.57 12.13 9.91
C ASP A 34 13.18 11.81 9.34
N ARG A 35 13.02 12.00 8.03
CA ARG A 35 11.83 11.58 7.31
C ARG A 35 12.17 10.34 6.49
N ASN A 36 11.42 9.26 6.68
CA ASN A 36 11.63 8.09 5.85
C ASN A 36 11.12 8.30 4.40
N ARG A 37 11.46 7.39 3.48
CA ARG A 37 11.04 7.46 2.07
C ARG A 37 9.50 7.51 1.90
N THR A 38 8.75 7.02 2.86
CA THR A 38 7.28 7.03 2.84
C THR A 38 6.67 8.26 3.50
N GLY A 39 7.48 9.23 3.97
CA GLY A 39 7.05 10.51 4.53
C GLY A 39 6.84 10.52 6.04
N TYR A 40 6.97 9.41 6.75
CA TYR A 40 6.81 9.37 8.21
C TYR A 40 8.01 9.98 8.94
N ILE A 41 7.73 10.72 10.00
CA ILE A 41 8.76 11.29 10.90
C ILE A 41 9.28 10.19 11.82
N ARG A 42 10.61 10.10 11.90
CA ARG A 42 11.31 9.18 12.82
C ARG A 42 12.25 9.96 13.73
N ALA A 43 12.37 9.52 14.97
CA ALA A 43 13.34 10.01 15.92
C ALA A 43 14.44 8.97 16.17
N ILE A 44 15.68 9.42 16.35
CA ILE A 44 16.81 8.59 16.73
C ILE A 44 17.02 8.80 18.23
N LEU A 45 16.70 7.79 19.03
CA LEU A 45 16.82 7.82 20.48
C LEU A 45 17.96 6.90 20.91
N PHE A 46 18.68 7.35 21.95
CA PHE A 46 19.67 6.53 22.62
C PHE A 46 18.99 5.74 23.74
N ASP A 47 19.24 4.44 23.79
CA ASP A 47 18.91 3.67 24.97
C ASP A 47 19.93 3.96 26.10
N GLY A 48 19.56 3.67 27.34
CA GLY A 48 20.45 3.90 28.49
C GLY A 48 21.73 3.04 28.49
N LYS A 49 21.96 2.24 27.46
CA LYS A 49 23.09 1.32 27.28
C LYS A 49 24.04 1.75 26.16
N GLY A 50 23.84 2.94 25.57
CA GLY A 50 24.69 3.48 24.50
C GLY A 50 24.27 3.07 23.07
N GLY A 51 23.19 2.29 22.91
CA GLY A 51 22.63 1.93 21.61
C GLY A 51 21.80 3.06 21.00
N LYS A 52 21.75 3.12 19.66
CA LYS A 52 20.89 4.04 18.90
C LYS A 52 19.76 3.25 18.25
N LYS A 53 18.52 3.72 18.42
CA LYS A 53 17.35 3.11 17.77
C LYS A 53 16.45 4.15 17.13
N ARG A 54 15.90 3.81 15.94
CA ARG A 54 14.94 4.66 15.25
C ARG A 54 13.52 4.28 15.66
N TYR A 55 12.74 5.29 16.01
CA TYR A 55 11.34 5.14 16.38
C TYR A 55 10.47 6.02 15.50
N PHE A 56 9.32 5.54 15.08
CA PHE A 56 8.30 6.37 14.43
C PHE A 56 7.60 7.24 15.48
N VAL A 57 7.57 8.56 15.27
CA VAL A 57 7.03 9.51 16.25
C VAL A 57 5.53 9.26 16.49
N HIS A 58 4.72 9.12 15.45
CA HIS A 58 3.30 8.81 15.59
C HIS A 58 3.03 7.56 16.45
N ARG A 59 3.89 6.54 16.34
CA ARG A 59 3.74 5.33 17.18
C ARG A 59 4.10 5.58 18.63
N LEU A 60 5.11 6.41 18.90
CA LEU A 60 5.45 6.78 20.28
C LEU A 60 4.31 7.57 20.93
N VAL A 61 3.73 8.52 20.19
CA VAL A 61 2.57 9.30 20.68
C VAL A 61 1.39 8.37 20.93
N ALA A 62 1.03 7.53 19.97
CA ALA A 62 -0.11 6.61 20.12
C ALA A 62 0.09 5.64 21.29
N GLN A 63 1.28 5.05 21.44
CA GLN A 63 1.59 4.16 22.56
C GLN A 63 1.54 4.87 23.93
N ALA A 64 1.90 6.15 23.97
CA ALA A 64 1.93 6.89 25.20
C ALA A 64 0.54 7.43 25.61
N PHE A 65 -0.26 7.89 24.65
CA PHE A 65 -1.45 8.69 24.95
C PHE A 65 -2.79 8.05 24.57
N ILE A 66 -2.80 7.10 23.62
CA ILE A 66 -4.03 6.53 23.08
C ILE A 66 -4.21 5.10 23.58
N PRO A 67 -5.24 4.77 24.36
CA PRO A 67 -5.55 3.39 24.75
C PRO A 67 -5.77 2.49 23.53
N ASN A 68 -5.27 1.25 23.60
CA ASN A 68 -5.44 0.24 22.54
C ASN A 68 -5.96 -1.09 23.11
N PRO A 69 -7.20 -1.13 23.63
CA PRO A 69 -7.74 -2.34 24.24
C PRO A 69 -7.94 -3.48 23.23
N GLU A 70 -8.19 -3.16 21.97
CA GLU A 70 -8.38 -4.14 20.90
C GLU A 70 -7.05 -4.61 20.26
N ASN A 71 -5.91 -4.15 20.76
CA ASN A 71 -4.59 -4.53 20.28
C ASN A 71 -4.38 -4.31 18.77
N LYS A 72 -4.96 -3.23 18.22
CA LYS A 72 -4.84 -2.86 16.80
C LYS A 72 -3.37 -2.59 16.44
N SER A 73 -2.95 -3.05 15.28
CA SER A 73 -1.53 -3.10 14.91
C SER A 73 -1.00 -1.83 14.24
N GLN A 74 -1.89 -0.98 13.71
CA GLN A 74 -1.50 0.21 12.95
C GLN A 74 -1.96 1.49 13.64
N VAL A 75 -1.21 2.57 13.39
CA VAL A 75 -1.59 3.94 13.76
C VAL A 75 -1.87 4.70 12.47
N ASN A 76 -3.04 5.30 12.39
CA ASN A 76 -3.49 6.13 11.27
C ASN A 76 -3.39 7.61 11.63
N HIS A 77 -3.13 8.46 10.63
CA HIS A 77 -3.27 9.91 10.70
C HIS A 77 -4.63 10.28 10.12
N ILE A 78 -5.50 10.85 10.93
CA ILE A 78 -6.91 11.13 10.59
C ILE A 78 -6.99 12.10 9.40
N ASP A 79 -6.13 13.12 9.37
CA ASP A 79 -6.03 14.09 8.26
C ASP A 79 -5.22 13.57 7.06
N GLY A 80 -4.54 12.42 7.21
CA GLY A 80 -3.65 11.84 6.20
C GLY A 80 -2.29 12.50 6.08
N ASP A 81 -1.98 13.53 6.87
CA ASP A 81 -0.66 14.14 6.95
C ASP A 81 0.24 13.38 7.93
N LYS A 82 1.24 12.69 7.39
CA LYS A 82 2.20 11.88 8.13
C LYS A 82 3.15 12.71 9.01
N THR A 83 3.11 14.02 8.90
CA THR A 83 3.93 14.93 9.69
C THR A 83 3.17 15.49 10.89
N ASN A 84 1.84 15.45 10.89
CA ASN A 84 1.00 15.87 12.00
C ASN A 84 0.84 14.74 13.02
N ASN A 85 1.75 14.69 13.99
CA ASN A 85 1.80 13.63 15.00
C ASN A 85 1.13 14.02 16.33
N CYS A 86 0.22 15.00 16.33
CA CYS A 86 -0.57 15.35 17.51
C CYS A 86 -1.54 14.23 17.88
N VAL A 87 -1.76 14.01 19.17
CA VAL A 87 -2.58 12.93 19.71
C VAL A 87 -4.01 12.97 19.16
N GLU A 88 -4.58 14.17 18.95
CA GLU A 88 -5.92 14.38 18.40
C GLU A 88 -6.05 13.91 16.94
N ASN A 89 -4.93 13.80 16.23
CA ASN A 89 -4.87 13.38 14.84
C ASN A 89 -4.50 11.91 14.64
N LEU A 90 -4.31 11.16 15.73
CA LEU A 90 -3.87 9.78 15.67
C LEU A 90 -4.91 8.83 16.23
N GLU A 91 -5.04 7.66 15.61
CA GLU A 91 -5.93 6.58 16.07
C GLU A 91 -5.32 5.21 15.83
N TRP A 92 -5.65 4.25 16.72
CA TRP A 92 -5.31 2.85 16.49
C TRP A 92 -6.30 2.21 15.54
N VAL A 93 -5.78 1.55 14.49
CA VAL A 93 -6.60 0.92 13.45
C VAL A 93 -6.06 -0.44 13.07
N THR A 94 -6.95 -1.28 12.53
CA THR A 94 -6.56 -2.48 11.78
C THR A 94 -6.08 -2.09 10.37
N ALA A 95 -5.39 -3.01 9.69
CA ALA A 95 -4.97 -2.79 8.30
C ALA A 95 -6.17 -2.52 7.35
N SER A 96 -7.30 -3.18 7.59
CA SER A 96 -8.53 -2.99 6.81
C SER A 96 -9.14 -1.61 7.01
N GLU A 97 -9.24 -1.15 8.26
CA GLU A 97 -9.74 0.20 8.60
C GLU A 97 -8.86 1.28 7.99
N ASN A 98 -7.53 1.15 8.12
CA ASN A 98 -6.58 2.10 7.54
C ASN A 98 -6.70 2.19 6.02
N MET A 99 -6.85 1.06 5.34
CA MET A 99 -7.08 1.04 3.90
C MET A 99 -8.41 1.71 3.52
N LYS A 100 -9.48 1.45 4.27
CA LYS A 100 -10.79 2.10 4.05
C LYS A 100 -10.69 3.60 4.23
N HIS A 101 -10.04 4.07 5.28
CA HIS A 101 -9.81 5.49 5.54
C HIS A 101 -9.06 6.16 4.38
N ALA A 102 -7.94 5.56 3.92
CA ALA A 102 -7.17 6.09 2.80
C ALA A 102 -8.00 6.21 1.50
N TYR A 103 -8.88 5.25 1.26
CA TYR A 103 -9.70 5.21 0.04
C TYR A 103 -10.92 6.14 0.12
N TYR A 104 -11.71 6.05 1.20
CA TYR A 104 -13.00 6.73 1.29
C TYR A 104 -12.89 8.16 1.83
N THR A 105 -12.02 8.39 2.82
CA THR A 105 -11.91 9.68 3.50
C THR A 105 -10.88 10.56 2.83
N LEU A 106 -9.69 10.06 2.55
CA LEU A 106 -8.63 10.83 1.93
C LEU A 106 -8.72 10.89 0.40
N LYS A 107 -9.74 10.23 -0.18
CA LYS A 107 -9.96 10.16 -1.65
C LYS A 107 -8.68 9.84 -2.43
N ARG A 108 -7.77 9.12 -1.81
CA ARG A 108 -6.56 8.66 -2.48
C ARG A 108 -6.99 7.68 -3.55
N GLU A 109 -6.93 8.12 -4.80
CA GLU A 109 -6.97 7.18 -5.91
C GLU A 109 -5.85 6.17 -5.67
N MET A 110 -6.24 4.94 -5.44
CA MET A 110 -5.29 3.84 -5.44
C MET A 110 -4.86 3.67 -6.90
N GLY A 111 -4.00 4.61 -7.34
CA GLY A 111 -3.31 4.44 -8.59
C GLY A 111 -2.61 3.09 -8.54
N PHE A 112 -2.71 2.33 -9.61
CA PHE A 112 -2.02 1.06 -9.85
C PHE A 112 -0.47 1.17 -9.81
N ALA A 113 0.06 2.19 -9.14
CA ALA A 113 1.47 2.53 -9.06
C ALA A 113 2.28 1.74 -8.02
N TYR A 114 1.65 0.85 -7.26
CA TYR A 114 2.40 -0.20 -6.58
C TYR A 114 2.46 -1.40 -7.51
N GLY A 115 3.56 -1.45 -8.28
CA GLY A 115 3.96 -2.59 -9.07
C GLY A 115 4.21 -3.83 -8.21
N PHE A 116 3.14 -4.41 -7.69
CA PHE A 116 3.13 -5.82 -7.39
C PHE A 116 2.75 -6.52 -8.69
N GLY A 117 3.77 -7.13 -9.27
CA GLY A 117 3.67 -7.90 -10.49
C GLY A 117 2.43 -8.78 -10.50
N GLY A 118 1.64 -8.57 -11.49
CA GLY A 118 0.80 -9.48 -12.18
C GLY A 118 0.22 -10.67 -11.42
N SER A 119 -0.74 -10.47 -10.57
CA SER A 119 -1.85 -11.41 -10.49
C SER A 119 -3.08 -10.67 -9.99
N ASP A 120 -4.03 -10.46 -10.92
CA ASP A 120 -5.38 -9.93 -10.66
C ASP A 120 -6.16 -10.72 -9.60
N VAL A 121 -5.59 -11.81 -9.11
CA VAL A 121 -6.22 -12.78 -8.21
C VAL A 121 -6.08 -12.39 -6.75
N VAL A 122 -5.06 -11.62 -6.35
CA VAL A 122 -4.81 -11.29 -4.94
C VAL A 122 -5.70 -10.15 -4.44
N TRP A 123 -6.12 -9.24 -5.32
CA TRP A 123 -6.97 -8.09 -4.97
C TRP A 123 -8.44 -8.44 -4.77
N ASN A 124 -8.91 -9.56 -5.30
CA ASN A 124 -10.32 -9.98 -5.19
C ASN A 124 -10.62 -10.88 -3.98
N LYS A 125 -9.62 -11.36 -3.25
CA LYS A 125 -9.83 -12.23 -2.08
C LYS A 125 -10.41 -11.53 -0.83
N GLY A 126 -10.72 -10.24 -0.88
CA GLY A 126 -11.33 -9.51 0.24
C GLY A 126 -12.34 -8.43 -0.17
N ARG A 127 -12.66 -8.31 -1.45
CA ARG A 127 -13.60 -7.29 -1.95
C ARG A 127 -15.00 -7.86 -2.20
N HIS A 128 -15.55 -8.53 -1.21
CA HIS A 128 -16.98 -8.84 -1.23
C HIS A 128 -17.86 -7.58 -1.21
N ASP A 129 -17.36 -6.49 -0.65
CA ASP A 129 -18.09 -5.24 -0.46
C ASP A 129 -18.40 -4.46 -1.76
N LEU A 130 -17.48 -4.42 -2.73
CA LEU A 130 -17.76 -3.71 -4.00
C LEU A 130 -18.76 -4.44 -4.87
N LYS A 131 -18.77 -5.77 -4.83
CA LYS A 131 -19.77 -6.58 -5.55
C LYS A 131 -21.17 -6.34 -4.96
N ASP A 132 -21.24 -6.18 -3.64
CA ASP A 132 -22.49 -6.07 -2.90
C ASP A 132 -22.94 -4.59 -2.74
N THR A 133 -22.01 -3.64 -2.65
CA THR A 133 -22.32 -2.21 -2.43
C THR A 133 -22.42 -1.38 -3.72
N ARG A 134 -21.74 -1.79 -4.79
CA ARG A 134 -21.74 -1.10 -6.11
C ARG A 134 -21.63 -2.09 -7.27
N PRO A 135 -22.61 -2.96 -7.46
CA PRO A 135 -22.56 -4.03 -8.46
C PRO A 135 -22.42 -3.51 -9.91
N GLU A 136 -22.96 -2.35 -10.24
CA GLU A 136 -22.84 -1.73 -11.57
C GLU A 136 -21.41 -1.29 -11.88
N ILE A 137 -20.69 -0.69 -10.93
CA ILE A 137 -19.28 -0.28 -11.11
C ILE A 137 -18.40 -1.51 -11.24
N TYR A 138 -18.66 -2.53 -10.42
CA TYR A 138 -17.95 -3.82 -10.48
C TYR A 138 -18.13 -4.50 -11.83
N LYS A 139 -19.39 -4.63 -12.29
CA LYS A 139 -19.74 -5.21 -13.61
C LYS A 139 -19.14 -4.41 -14.76
N LYS A 140 -19.18 -3.06 -14.69
CA LYS A 140 -18.62 -2.17 -15.73
C LYS A 140 -17.11 -2.33 -15.85
N GLY A 141 -16.39 -2.42 -14.72
CA GLY A 141 -14.93 -2.64 -14.70
C GLY A 141 -14.53 -4.00 -15.30
N ILE A 142 -15.24 -5.08 -14.93
CA ILE A 142 -15.00 -6.41 -15.48
C ILE A 142 -15.28 -6.44 -16.98
N ASN A 143 -16.43 -5.92 -17.42
CA ASN A 143 -16.82 -5.95 -18.83
C ASN A 143 -15.84 -5.17 -19.72
N THR A 144 -15.33 -4.01 -19.25
CA THR A 144 -14.34 -3.21 -20.00
C THR A 144 -13.02 -3.97 -20.15
N LYS A 145 -12.57 -4.64 -19.10
CA LYS A 145 -11.32 -5.45 -19.12
C LYS A 145 -11.48 -6.67 -20.02
N HIS A 146 -12.61 -7.40 -19.92
CA HIS A 146 -12.89 -8.54 -20.77
C HIS A 146 -12.94 -8.15 -22.25
N LYS A 147 -13.69 -7.11 -22.61
CA LYS A 147 -13.74 -6.59 -23.99
C LYS A 147 -12.35 -6.26 -24.55
N ARG A 148 -11.50 -5.59 -23.76
CA ARG A 148 -10.13 -5.23 -24.18
C ARG A 148 -9.25 -6.47 -24.36
N LEU A 149 -9.37 -7.48 -23.50
CA LEU A 149 -8.62 -8.72 -23.61
C LEU A 149 -9.11 -9.58 -24.80
N GLU A 150 -10.40 -9.63 -25.05
CA GLU A 150 -10.99 -10.31 -26.19
C GLU A 150 -10.56 -9.69 -27.51
N SER A 151 -10.63 -8.34 -27.63
CA SER A 151 -10.14 -7.63 -28.82
C SER A 151 -8.68 -7.93 -29.11
N ARG A 152 -7.80 -7.80 -28.12
CA ARG A 152 -6.39 -8.13 -28.24
C ARG A 152 -6.16 -9.59 -28.65
N ASN A 153 -6.89 -10.52 -28.05
CA ASN A 153 -6.74 -11.94 -28.36
C ASN A 153 -7.19 -12.26 -29.78
N THR A 154 -8.26 -11.62 -30.27
CA THR A 154 -8.71 -11.73 -31.64
C THR A 154 -7.65 -11.21 -32.63
N GLU A 155 -7.04 -10.07 -32.34
CA GLU A 155 -5.92 -9.54 -33.16
C GLU A 155 -4.73 -10.49 -33.21
N ILE A 156 -4.35 -11.09 -32.08
CA ILE A 156 -3.26 -12.10 -32.01
C ILE A 156 -3.58 -13.31 -32.91
N ILE A 157 -4.83 -13.78 -32.90
CA ILE A 157 -5.28 -14.91 -33.74
C ILE A 157 -5.23 -14.52 -35.23
N ASN A 158 -5.70 -13.32 -35.58
CA ASN A 158 -5.65 -12.83 -36.96
C ASN A 158 -4.20 -12.76 -37.48
N LEU A 159 -3.29 -12.18 -36.73
CA LEU A 159 -1.88 -12.14 -37.08
C LEU A 159 -1.24 -13.52 -37.24
N PHE A 160 -1.66 -14.48 -36.42
CA PHE A 160 -1.20 -15.85 -36.56
C PHE A 160 -1.75 -16.52 -37.84
N ASN A 161 -3.01 -16.30 -38.16
CA ASN A 161 -3.65 -16.81 -39.39
C ASN A 161 -3.06 -16.15 -40.64
N GLU A 162 -2.59 -14.90 -40.58
CA GLU A 162 -1.84 -14.18 -41.62
C GLU A 162 -0.42 -14.74 -41.81
N GLY A 163 -0.01 -15.75 -41.04
CA GLY A 163 1.29 -16.41 -41.17
C GLY A 163 2.42 -15.80 -40.33
N LYS A 164 2.14 -14.85 -39.44
CA LYS A 164 3.17 -14.34 -38.53
C LYS A 164 3.55 -15.41 -37.49
N THR A 165 4.85 -15.49 -37.22
CA THR A 165 5.38 -16.42 -36.21
C THR A 165 5.05 -15.98 -34.80
N ILE A 166 4.95 -16.94 -33.87
CA ILE A 166 4.72 -16.68 -32.45
C ILE A 166 5.76 -15.68 -31.87
N ILE A 167 7.00 -15.75 -32.34
CA ILE A 167 8.07 -14.84 -31.91
C ILE A 167 7.78 -13.40 -32.34
N GLN A 168 7.31 -13.21 -33.57
CA GLN A 168 6.95 -11.90 -34.10
C GLN A 168 5.74 -11.32 -33.37
N ILE A 169 4.72 -12.13 -33.13
CA ILE A 169 3.51 -11.72 -32.39
C ILE A 169 3.86 -11.37 -30.93
N ALA A 170 4.67 -12.20 -30.27
CA ALA A 170 5.14 -11.95 -28.91
C ALA A 170 5.88 -10.61 -28.79
N LYS A 171 6.70 -10.27 -29.78
CA LYS A 171 7.42 -8.99 -29.85
C LYS A 171 6.47 -7.79 -30.07
N ILE A 172 5.46 -7.93 -30.94
CA ILE A 172 4.47 -6.86 -31.20
C ILE A 172 3.69 -6.49 -29.93
N TYR A 173 3.26 -7.48 -29.15
CA TYR A 173 2.45 -7.27 -27.96
C TYR A 173 3.24 -7.19 -26.65
N ASN A 174 4.57 -7.26 -26.71
CA ASN A 174 5.45 -7.35 -25.55
C ASN A 174 5.03 -8.45 -24.55
N LEU A 175 4.74 -9.63 -25.08
CA LEU A 175 4.32 -10.82 -24.35
C LEU A 175 5.36 -11.93 -24.52
N ASP A 176 5.42 -12.84 -23.54
CA ASP A 176 6.21 -14.06 -23.68
C ASP A 176 5.53 -15.06 -24.63
N ARG A 177 6.33 -15.97 -25.19
CA ARG A 177 5.86 -16.99 -26.13
C ARG A 177 4.78 -17.91 -25.55
N ASN A 178 4.90 -18.26 -24.26
CA ASN A 178 3.96 -19.15 -23.59
C ASN A 178 2.59 -18.49 -23.45
N SER A 179 2.55 -17.19 -23.23
CA SER A 179 1.31 -16.40 -23.22
C SER A 179 0.61 -16.45 -24.58
N ILE A 180 1.33 -16.30 -25.70
CA ILE A 180 0.75 -16.42 -27.04
C ILE A 180 0.24 -17.84 -27.28
N TYR A 181 1.02 -18.88 -26.94
CA TYR A 181 0.56 -20.27 -27.01
C TYR A 181 -0.75 -20.52 -26.22
N SER A 182 -0.81 -19.98 -25.01
CA SER A 182 -2.01 -20.12 -24.17
C SER A 182 -3.25 -19.47 -24.80
N ILE A 183 -3.10 -18.30 -25.42
CA ILE A 183 -4.20 -17.61 -26.13
C ILE A 183 -4.67 -18.43 -27.32
N LEU A 184 -3.75 -18.88 -28.18
CA LEU A 184 -4.08 -19.68 -29.36
C LEU A 184 -4.73 -21.01 -28.99
N LYS A 185 -4.22 -21.68 -27.95
CA LYS A 185 -4.76 -22.94 -27.45
C LYS A 185 -6.18 -22.77 -26.91
N LYS A 186 -6.48 -21.71 -26.16
CA LYS A 186 -7.83 -21.44 -25.63
C LYS A 186 -8.87 -21.22 -26.70
N GLN A 187 -8.47 -20.76 -27.88
CA GLN A 187 -9.34 -20.47 -29.01
C GLN A 187 -9.38 -21.60 -30.04
N GLY A 188 -8.80 -22.78 -29.71
CA GLY A 188 -8.78 -23.94 -30.58
C GLY A 188 -7.86 -23.85 -31.77
N VAL A 189 -7.01 -22.83 -31.84
CA VAL A 189 -6.00 -22.68 -32.90
C VAL A 189 -4.75 -23.44 -32.47
N PHE A 190 -4.53 -24.63 -33.07
CA PHE A 190 -3.38 -25.47 -32.76
C PHE A 190 -2.19 -25.13 -33.65
N TYR A 191 -1.01 -24.97 -33.03
CA TYR A 191 0.26 -24.85 -33.75
C TYR A 191 0.74 -26.26 -34.15
N VAL A 192 0.67 -26.56 -35.43
CA VAL A 192 1.34 -27.74 -35.98
C VAL A 192 2.78 -27.34 -36.31
N ARG A 193 3.76 -27.85 -35.55
CA ARG A 193 5.17 -27.71 -35.93
C ARG A 193 5.33 -28.34 -37.30
N LYS A 194 5.53 -27.53 -38.36
CA LYS A 194 6.11 -28.04 -39.59
C LYS A 194 7.53 -28.51 -39.24
N LYS A 195 7.79 -29.82 -39.47
CA LYS A 195 9.11 -30.41 -39.39
C LYS A 195 10.02 -29.81 -40.44
#